data_003cfbd0c65d9d97ec5d6b2c08033177
#
_entry.id   003cfbd0c65d9d97ec5d6b2c08033177
#
_cell.length_a   1.000
_cell.length_b   1.000
_cell.length_c   1.000
_cell.angle_alpha   90.00
_cell.angle_beta   90.00
_cell.angle_gamma   90.00
#
_symmetry.space_group_name_H-M   'P 1'
#
loop_
_entity.id
_entity.type
_entity.pdbx_description
1 polymer ?
#
loop_
_entity_poly.entity_id
_entity_poly.type
_entity_poly.pdbx_seq_one_letter_code
_entity_poly.pdbx_strand_id
1 'polypeptide(L)'
;QGYSFEHYNFYHSLLHMGHEIVYFDFMTMMQKRGREWMNRRLLEIVRIKKPDLLFCVLFTNELDRAVMREISENTDTITINWFTDDHWRFENFSRYWAPCFNWVVTTAKSALPKYEKLGYSNVIKSQWACNHFLYRKLDLPLEFDVTFVGQPHGNRREVIQMLRDAGIDIQVWGSGWESGRLSQEQMIRVFNQSRINLNLSKASTPIPTPKVRVMNVAQRLLSRSLDVVPFGSQLKTMGKRWTSTIKRSTPIAETTDRSNAGSGQYADQIKARNFEVPGCGGFLLTGRAEDLENYYKIDKEIVCFEDVNDLIKKLRYYLCHEDERGAIAQAGYERTLSEHTYAHRFTELFQKLGLPCEPLSAVLEGKVRRGRTEELC
;
A
#
# COMPACT_ATOMS: atom_id res chain seq x y z
N GLN A 1 10.90 -10.43 -13.98
CA GLN A 1 10.60 -10.59 -12.55
C GLN A 1 10.28 -9.20 -12.01
N GLY A 2 9.03 -8.95 -11.55
CA GLY A 2 8.65 -7.63 -11.02
C GLY A 2 8.98 -7.56 -9.53
N TYR A 3 9.69 -6.52 -9.13
CA TYR A 3 9.96 -6.24 -7.73
C TYR A 3 8.73 -5.68 -7.00
N SER A 4 8.75 -5.69 -5.67
CA SER A 4 7.68 -5.14 -4.83
C SER A 4 7.66 -3.61 -4.86
N PHE A 5 6.58 -3.01 -4.34
CA PHE A 5 6.47 -1.57 -4.12
C PHE A 5 7.62 -1.05 -3.23
N GLU A 6 7.93 -1.78 -2.16
CA GLU A 6 8.95 -1.41 -1.19
C GLU A 6 10.35 -1.39 -1.81
N HIS A 7 10.64 -2.31 -2.72
CA HIS A 7 11.89 -2.33 -3.47
C HIS A 7 12.04 -1.05 -4.31
N TYR A 8 11.03 -0.69 -5.11
CA TYR A 8 11.11 0.51 -5.95
C TYR A 8 11.11 1.81 -5.14
N ASN A 9 10.45 1.84 -4.01
CA ASN A 9 10.24 3.08 -3.27
C ASN A 9 11.18 3.23 -2.07
N PHE A 10 11.33 2.23 -1.22
CA PHE A 10 12.18 2.34 -0.04
C PHE A 10 13.64 2.00 -0.33
N TYR A 11 13.88 0.79 -0.84
CA TYR A 11 15.25 0.34 -1.13
C TYR A 11 15.97 1.28 -2.10
N HIS A 12 15.34 1.62 -3.24
CA HIS A 12 15.95 2.53 -4.21
C HIS A 12 16.19 3.93 -3.64
N SER A 13 15.28 4.47 -2.84
CA SER A 13 15.48 5.77 -2.21
C SER A 13 16.66 5.76 -1.24
N LEU A 14 16.73 4.77 -0.34
CA LEU A 14 17.84 4.63 0.60
C LEU A 14 19.20 4.49 -0.11
N LEU A 15 19.23 3.71 -1.19
CA LEU A 15 20.43 3.53 -1.99
C LEU A 15 20.89 4.86 -2.64
N HIS A 16 19.96 5.67 -3.15
CA HIS A 16 20.28 6.99 -3.72
C HIS A 16 20.60 8.05 -2.66
N MET A 17 20.17 7.85 -1.42
CA MET A 17 20.57 8.67 -0.28
C MET A 17 21.97 8.35 0.27
N GLY A 18 22.69 7.40 -0.34
CA GLY A 18 24.07 7.09 -0.02
C GLY A 18 24.27 5.97 1.01
N HIS A 19 23.18 5.34 1.48
CA HIS A 19 23.27 4.27 2.48
C HIS A 19 23.86 2.98 1.90
N GLU A 20 24.68 2.29 2.69
CA GLU A 20 25.09 0.92 2.41
C GLU A 20 23.98 -0.04 2.83
N ILE A 21 23.53 -0.90 1.92
CA ILE A 21 22.36 -1.74 2.14
C ILE A 21 22.73 -3.21 2.04
N VAL A 22 22.40 -3.96 3.07
CA VAL A 22 22.36 -5.43 3.04
C VAL A 22 20.93 -5.84 2.70
N TYR A 23 20.69 -6.21 1.45
CA TYR A 23 19.36 -6.57 0.98
C TYR A 23 19.04 -8.02 1.36
N PHE A 24 17.98 -8.18 2.19
CA PHE A 24 17.54 -9.48 2.69
C PHE A 24 16.23 -9.88 2.01
N ASP A 25 16.31 -10.66 0.93
CA ASP A 25 15.13 -11.19 0.23
C ASP A 25 14.53 -12.38 1.00
N PHE A 26 13.78 -12.04 2.06
CA PHE A 26 13.15 -13.02 2.94
C PHE A 26 12.16 -13.94 2.20
N MET A 27 11.47 -13.44 1.17
CA MET A 27 10.50 -14.23 0.42
C MET A 27 11.16 -15.36 -0.35
N THR A 28 12.21 -15.04 -1.11
CA THR A 28 12.98 -16.04 -1.85
C THR A 28 13.67 -17.03 -0.90
N MET A 29 14.24 -16.54 0.19
CA MET A 29 14.89 -17.41 1.19
C MET A 29 13.88 -18.35 1.86
N MET A 30 12.72 -17.83 2.25
CA MET A 30 11.64 -18.63 2.86
C MET A 30 11.13 -19.71 1.90
N GLN A 31 10.96 -19.38 0.61
CA GLN A 31 10.54 -20.35 -0.41
C GLN A 31 11.59 -21.45 -0.66
N LYS A 32 12.88 -21.09 -0.70
CA LYS A 32 13.97 -22.04 -0.99
C LYS A 32 14.37 -22.90 0.22
N ARG A 33 14.34 -22.35 1.43
CA ARG A 33 14.95 -22.94 2.63
C ARG A 33 14.02 -23.11 3.82
N GLY A 34 12.80 -22.57 3.71
CA GLY A 34 11.82 -22.56 4.78
C GLY A 34 11.98 -21.40 5.77
N ARG A 35 10.90 -21.14 6.52
CA ARG A 35 10.77 -20.00 7.42
C ARG A 35 11.79 -20.03 8.57
N GLU A 36 12.02 -21.19 9.20
CA GLU A 36 12.95 -21.31 10.32
C GLU A 36 14.40 -21.02 9.91
N TRP A 37 14.83 -21.54 8.76
CA TRP A 37 16.16 -21.28 8.23
C TRP A 37 16.33 -19.78 7.93
N MET A 38 15.36 -19.18 7.28
CA MET A 38 15.37 -17.75 6.94
C MET A 38 15.49 -16.88 8.20
N ASN A 39 14.73 -17.18 9.27
CA ASN A 39 14.79 -16.44 10.53
C ASN A 39 16.15 -16.59 11.24
N ARG A 40 16.72 -17.81 11.28
CA ARG A 40 18.09 -18.01 11.81
C ARG A 40 19.11 -17.22 11.00
N ARG A 41 18.99 -17.24 9.68
CA ARG A 41 19.89 -16.53 8.78
C ARG A 41 19.81 -15.01 8.99
N LEU A 42 18.65 -14.44 9.22
CA LEU A 42 18.51 -13.03 9.57
C LEU A 42 19.31 -12.67 10.82
N LEU A 43 19.15 -13.44 11.89
CA LEU A 43 19.88 -13.23 13.15
C LEU A 43 21.41 -13.34 12.97
N GLU A 44 21.88 -14.35 12.22
CA GLU A 44 23.29 -14.51 11.89
C GLU A 44 23.85 -13.28 11.13
N ILE A 45 23.12 -12.82 10.12
CA ILE A 45 23.52 -11.66 9.32
C ILE A 45 23.62 -10.41 10.19
N VAL A 46 22.63 -10.14 11.03
CA VAL A 46 22.66 -9.00 11.95
C VAL A 46 23.87 -9.05 12.89
N ARG A 47 24.17 -10.24 13.45
CA ARG A 47 25.33 -10.42 14.33
C ARG A 47 26.67 -10.26 13.63
N ILE A 48 26.78 -10.69 12.36
CA ILE A 48 28.01 -10.59 11.58
C ILE A 48 28.21 -9.19 11.01
N LYS A 49 27.16 -8.63 10.37
CA LYS A 49 27.26 -7.35 9.65
C LYS A 49 27.08 -6.15 10.58
N LYS A 50 26.40 -6.31 11.72
CA LYS A 50 26.10 -5.27 12.71
C LYS A 50 25.60 -3.98 12.06
N PRO A 51 24.50 -4.05 11.28
CA PRO A 51 23.95 -2.86 10.64
C PRO A 51 23.44 -1.88 11.70
N ASP A 52 23.52 -0.58 11.45
CA ASP A 52 22.96 0.44 12.33
C ASP A 52 21.44 0.32 12.44
N LEU A 53 20.80 -0.11 11.34
CA LEU A 53 19.34 -0.21 11.23
C LEU A 53 18.90 -1.50 10.54
N LEU A 54 17.97 -2.22 11.14
CA LEU A 54 17.14 -3.24 10.48
C LEU A 54 15.78 -2.66 10.15
N PHE A 55 15.57 -2.31 8.87
CA PHE A 55 14.34 -1.72 8.38
C PHE A 55 13.43 -2.81 7.79
N CYS A 56 12.23 -2.99 8.37
CA CYS A 56 11.26 -3.99 7.99
C CYS A 56 9.94 -3.38 7.49
N VAL A 57 9.28 -4.08 6.57
CA VAL A 57 7.89 -3.85 6.17
C VAL A 57 7.18 -5.20 6.15
N LEU A 58 6.57 -5.56 7.27
CA LEU A 58 5.94 -6.86 7.42
C LEU A 58 4.49 -6.86 6.91
N PHE A 59 4.14 -7.88 6.14
CA PHE A 59 2.78 -8.12 5.65
C PHE A 59 2.03 -9.15 6.47
N THR A 60 2.73 -10.20 6.90
CA THR A 60 2.17 -11.31 7.69
C THR A 60 3.15 -11.73 8.79
N ASN A 61 3.18 -13.00 9.13
CA ASN A 61 4.11 -13.57 10.11
C ASN A 61 5.34 -14.18 9.40
N GLU A 62 5.94 -13.46 8.47
CA GLU A 62 7.14 -13.90 7.73
C GLU A 62 8.31 -14.12 8.69
N LEU A 63 8.54 -13.14 9.56
CA LEU A 63 9.55 -13.23 10.60
C LEU A 63 9.01 -13.95 11.85
N ASP A 64 9.91 -14.32 12.73
CA ASP A 64 9.60 -14.86 14.04
C ASP A 64 9.75 -13.76 15.10
N ARG A 65 8.72 -13.58 15.94
CA ARG A 65 8.73 -12.55 16.99
C ARG A 65 9.86 -12.77 18.01
N ALA A 66 10.22 -14.03 18.30
CA ALA A 66 11.34 -14.32 19.18
C ALA A 66 12.67 -13.86 18.59
N VAL A 67 12.87 -14.08 17.27
CA VAL A 67 14.07 -13.62 16.56
C VAL A 67 14.12 -12.09 16.50
N MET A 68 12.99 -11.43 16.25
CA MET A 68 12.95 -9.97 16.23
C MET A 68 13.24 -9.36 17.61
N ARG A 69 12.71 -9.93 18.69
CA ARG A 69 13.07 -9.51 20.05
C ARG A 69 14.52 -9.75 20.38
N GLU A 70 15.05 -10.92 20.02
CA GLU A 70 16.48 -11.21 20.19
C GLU A 70 17.36 -10.16 19.53
N ILE A 71 17.01 -9.72 18.31
CA ILE A 71 17.75 -8.65 17.64
C ILE A 71 17.57 -7.32 18.36
N SER A 72 16.33 -6.94 18.68
CA SER A 72 16.01 -5.64 19.28
C SER A 72 16.55 -5.46 20.70
N GLU A 73 16.65 -6.53 21.48
CA GLU A 73 17.01 -6.49 22.90
C GLU A 73 18.50 -6.82 23.14
N ASN A 74 19.11 -7.64 22.25
CA ASN A 74 20.43 -8.22 22.48
C ASN A 74 21.47 -7.86 21.40
N THR A 75 21.19 -6.86 20.55
CA THR A 75 22.17 -6.30 19.59
C THR A 75 22.13 -4.78 19.59
N ASP A 76 23.17 -4.14 19.07
CA ASP A 76 23.23 -2.68 18.91
C ASP A 76 22.42 -2.20 17.68
N THR A 77 21.88 -3.11 16.88
CA THR A 77 21.10 -2.79 15.68
C THR A 77 19.72 -2.24 16.05
N ILE A 78 19.43 -1.01 15.67
CA ILE A 78 18.08 -0.45 15.83
C ILE A 78 17.12 -1.20 14.89
N THR A 79 16.01 -1.68 15.43
CA THR A 79 14.98 -2.36 14.62
C THR A 79 13.77 -1.47 14.44
N ILE A 80 13.27 -1.38 13.20
CA ILE A 80 12.08 -0.62 12.88
C ILE A 80 11.16 -1.39 11.92
N ASN A 81 9.84 -1.32 12.14
CA ASN A 81 8.86 -1.79 11.18
C ASN A 81 7.95 -0.66 10.69
N TRP A 82 7.79 -0.55 9.38
CA TRP A 82 6.86 0.38 8.75
C TRP A 82 5.52 -0.30 8.52
N PHE A 83 4.52 0.02 9.35
CA PHE A 83 3.16 -0.47 9.20
C PHE A 83 2.38 0.41 8.23
N THR A 84 1.87 -0.21 7.17
CA THR A 84 1.22 0.49 6.06
C THR A 84 -0.31 0.59 6.21
N ASP A 85 -0.90 -0.26 7.05
CA ASP A 85 -2.34 -0.52 7.08
C ASP A 85 -2.94 -0.48 8.50
N ASP A 86 -2.36 0.28 9.42
CA ASP A 86 -2.78 0.33 10.84
C ASP A 86 -4.22 0.79 11.05
N HIS A 87 -4.79 1.55 10.13
CA HIS A 87 -6.18 1.99 10.21
C HIS A 87 -7.16 0.82 10.27
N TRP A 88 -6.83 -0.38 9.74
CA TRP A 88 -7.67 -1.58 9.82
C TRP A 88 -6.95 -2.83 10.37
N ARG A 89 -5.60 -2.86 10.35
CA ARG A 89 -4.82 -4.02 10.81
C ARG A 89 -4.26 -3.87 12.22
N PHE A 90 -4.42 -2.73 12.88
CA PHE A 90 -3.85 -2.50 14.18
C PHE A 90 -4.24 -3.60 15.19
N GLU A 91 -5.54 -3.91 15.32
CA GLU A 91 -6.07 -4.82 16.34
C GLU A 91 -5.67 -6.29 16.13
N ASN A 92 -5.50 -6.71 14.89
CA ASN A 92 -5.23 -8.11 14.54
C ASN A 92 -3.80 -8.38 14.11
N PHE A 93 -2.96 -7.33 13.94
CA PHE A 93 -1.59 -7.49 13.48
C PHE A 93 -0.60 -6.57 14.21
N SER A 94 -0.66 -5.25 14.01
CA SER A 94 0.41 -4.32 14.41
C SER A 94 0.62 -4.28 15.92
N ARG A 95 -0.45 -4.34 16.72
CA ARG A 95 -0.36 -4.39 18.19
C ARG A 95 0.47 -5.55 18.74
N TYR A 96 0.54 -6.66 18.01
CA TYR A 96 1.30 -7.85 18.42
C TYR A 96 2.77 -7.81 17.95
N TRP A 97 3.05 -7.03 16.90
CA TRP A 97 4.38 -6.89 16.34
C TRP A 97 5.15 -5.70 16.90
N ALA A 98 4.46 -4.60 17.21
CA ALA A 98 5.11 -3.39 17.71
C ALA A 98 6.07 -3.65 18.88
N PRO A 99 5.72 -4.45 19.90
CA PRO A 99 6.63 -4.74 21.02
C PRO A 99 7.86 -5.59 20.67
N CYS A 100 7.99 -6.03 19.41
CA CYS A 100 9.15 -6.80 18.95
C CYS A 100 10.21 -5.91 18.27
N PHE A 101 9.96 -4.61 18.15
CA PHE A 101 10.84 -3.62 17.49
C PHE A 101 11.21 -2.51 18.45
N ASN A 102 12.38 -1.88 18.27
CA ASN A 102 12.72 -0.69 19.00
C ASN A 102 11.84 0.50 18.62
N TRP A 103 11.47 0.60 17.33
CA TRP A 103 10.62 1.64 16.79
C TRP A 103 9.60 1.09 15.78
N VAL A 104 8.49 1.77 15.64
CA VAL A 104 7.54 1.52 14.57
C VAL A 104 7.17 2.80 13.85
N VAL A 105 6.88 2.68 12.57
CA VAL A 105 6.28 3.74 11.76
C VAL A 105 4.84 3.36 11.47
N THR A 106 3.93 4.33 11.59
CA THR A 106 2.55 4.20 11.16
C THR A 106 2.16 5.28 10.16
N THR A 107 1.38 4.91 9.14
CA THR A 107 0.80 5.86 8.18
C THR A 107 -0.57 6.38 8.64
N ALA A 108 -1.18 5.75 9.65
CA ALA A 108 -2.51 6.07 10.17
C ALA A 108 -2.43 6.98 11.40
N LYS A 109 -2.93 8.21 11.32
CA LYS A 109 -3.02 9.13 12.46
C LYS A 109 -3.92 8.55 13.57
N SER A 110 -5.02 7.91 13.18
CA SER A 110 -5.95 7.23 14.07
C SER A 110 -5.35 6.05 14.86
N ALA A 111 -4.17 5.55 14.47
CA ALA A 111 -3.47 4.51 15.20
C ALA A 111 -2.64 5.02 16.39
N LEU A 112 -2.22 6.30 16.40
CA LEU A 112 -1.38 6.86 17.46
C LEU A 112 -1.96 6.67 18.87
N PRO A 113 -3.25 7.01 19.15
CA PRO A 113 -3.84 6.77 20.46
C PRO A 113 -3.93 5.28 20.84
N LYS A 114 -3.93 4.39 19.84
CA LYS A 114 -3.99 2.94 20.08
C LYS A 114 -2.63 2.42 20.54
N TYR A 115 -1.51 2.93 19.97
CA TYR A 115 -0.17 2.63 20.47
C TYR A 115 0.05 3.16 21.88
N GLU A 116 -0.40 4.38 22.16
CA GLU A 116 -0.34 4.99 23.50
C GLU A 116 -1.06 4.12 24.55
N LYS A 117 -2.26 3.62 24.24
CA LYS A 117 -3.01 2.69 25.11
C LYS A 117 -2.29 1.37 25.35
N LEU A 118 -1.40 0.94 24.46
CA LEU A 118 -0.54 -0.23 24.67
C LEU A 118 0.69 0.09 25.54
N GLY A 119 0.90 1.34 25.93
CA GLY A 119 2.12 1.80 26.59
C GLY A 119 3.34 1.79 25.65
N TYR A 120 3.14 1.79 24.34
CA TYR A 120 4.21 1.80 23.36
C TYR A 120 4.43 3.22 22.81
N SER A 121 5.53 3.85 23.21
CA SER A 121 5.83 5.26 22.93
C SER A 121 6.72 5.49 21.70
N ASN A 122 7.47 4.48 21.28
CA ASN A 122 8.43 4.60 20.17
C ASN A 122 7.75 4.49 18.79
N VAL A 123 6.79 5.37 18.55
CA VAL A 123 5.98 5.41 17.33
C VAL A 123 6.27 6.68 16.56
N ILE A 124 6.57 6.52 15.27
CA ILE A 124 6.79 7.63 14.34
C ILE A 124 5.62 7.68 13.37
N LYS A 125 4.88 8.80 13.35
CA LYS A 125 3.90 9.07 12.30
C LYS A 125 4.66 9.50 11.04
N SER A 126 4.48 8.74 9.97
CA SER A 126 4.99 9.08 8.66
C SER A 126 3.91 8.83 7.59
N GLN A 127 4.23 8.93 6.32
CA GLN A 127 3.28 8.71 5.24
C GLN A 127 4.01 8.21 4.00
N TRP A 128 3.25 7.64 3.06
CA TRP A 128 3.72 7.43 1.71
C TRP A 128 4.34 8.70 1.13
N ALA A 129 5.18 8.55 0.12
CA ALA A 129 5.85 9.65 -0.55
C ALA A 129 6.16 9.30 -2.00
N CYS A 130 6.76 10.21 -2.73
CA CYS A 130 7.29 9.99 -4.06
C CYS A 130 8.76 9.58 -4.01
N ASN A 131 9.13 8.52 -4.70
CA ASN A 131 10.53 8.28 -5.03
C ASN A 131 10.94 9.13 -6.24
N HIS A 132 11.40 10.34 -5.98
CA HIS A 132 11.77 11.30 -7.03
C HIS A 132 12.99 10.89 -7.88
N PHE A 133 13.75 9.89 -7.46
CA PHE A 133 14.81 9.29 -8.28
C PHE A 133 14.25 8.42 -9.41
N LEU A 134 13.00 7.99 -9.26
CA LEU A 134 12.32 7.08 -10.18
C LEU A 134 11.13 7.76 -10.86
N TYR A 135 10.21 8.33 -10.10
CA TYR A 135 9.05 9.07 -10.60
C TYR A 135 9.48 10.47 -11.00
N ARG A 136 9.31 10.80 -12.27
CA ARG A 136 9.74 12.07 -12.83
C ARG A 136 8.81 12.55 -13.92
N LYS A 137 8.77 13.83 -14.12
CA LYS A 137 8.11 14.45 -15.27
C LYS A 137 8.86 14.06 -16.55
N LEU A 138 8.13 13.57 -17.54
CA LEU A 138 8.62 13.18 -18.85
C LEU A 138 7.94 14.08 -19.90
N ASP A 139 8.69 14.47 -20.91
CA ASP A 139 8.15 15.19 -22.06
C ASP A 139 7.52 14.19 -23.03
N LEU A 140 6.23 13.86 -22.79
CA LEU A 140 5.47 12.91 -23.56
C LEU A 140 4.13 13.53 -23.97
N PRO A 141 3.60 13.21 -25.15
CA PRO A 141 2.27 13.64 -25.55
C PRO A 141 1.20 13.01 -24.65
N LEU A 142 0.11 13.74 -24.42
CA LEU A 142 -1.06 13.20 -23.72
C LEU A 142 -1.79 12.21 -24.65
N GLU A 143 -1.99 10.99 -24.18
CA GLU A 143 -2.62 9.89 -24.93
C GLU A 143 -3.96 9.46 -24.32
N PHE A 144 -4.15 9.68 -23.01
CA PHE A 144 -5.31 9.18 -22.26
C PHE A 144 -6.10 10.32 -21.65
N ASP A 145 -7.42 10.29 -21.77
CA ASP A 145 -8.29 11.24 -21.10
C ASP A 145 -8.29 10.99 -19.59
N VAL A 146 -8.66 9.79 -19.17
CA VAL A 146 -8.68 9.39 -17.76
C VAL A 146 -8.01 8.03 -17.58
N THR A 147 -7.15 7.93 -16.58
CA THR A 147 -6.51 6.65 -16.25
C THR A 147 -6.71 6.26 -14.79
N PHE A 148 -6.80 4.96 -14.54
CA PHE A 148 -6.76 4.39 -13.20
C PHE A 148 -5.74 3.24 -13.15
N VAL A 149 -4.73 3.38 -12.27
CA VAL A 149 -3.73 2.33 -12.05
C VAL A 149 -3.86 1.79 -10.63
N GLY A 150 -4.50 0.65 -10.49
CA GLY A 150 -4.76 0.01 -9.19
C GLY A 150 -5.58 -1.27 -9.35
N GLN A 151 -5.61 -2.09 -8.29
CA GLN A 151 -6.39 -3.33 -8.30
C GLN A 151 -7.89 -3.07 -8.15
N PRO A 152 -8.78 -3.95 -8.68
CA PRO A 152 -10.22 -3.81 -8.61
C PRO A 152 -10.80 -4.25 -7.25
N HIS A 153 -10.26 -3.72 -6.15
CA HIS A 153 -10.77 -4.02 -4.81
C HIS A 153 -12.04 -3.24 -4.48
N GLY A 154 -12.88 -3.82 -3.61
CA GLY A 154 -14.12 -3.18 -3.17
C GLY A 154 -15.07 -2.92 -4.33
N ASN A 155 -15.61 -1.70 -4.40
CA ASN A 155 -16.56 -1.26 -5.42
C ASN A 155 -15.91 -0.59 -6.66
N ARG A 156 -14.59 -0.70 -6.84
CA ARG A 156 -13.87 -0.03 -7.94
C ARG A 156 -14.37 -0.45 -9.32
N ARG A 157 -14.74 -1.73 -9.50
CA ARG A 157 -15.32 -2.19 -10.79
C ARG A 157 -16.65 -1.49 -11.09
N GLU A 158 -17.48 -1.35 -10.08
CA GLU A 158 -18.77 -0.66 -10.18
C GLU A 158 -18.58 0.81 -10.52
N VAL A 159 -17.66 1.49 -9.81
CA VAL A 159 -17.32 2.90 -10.08
C VAL A 159 -16.80 3.05 -11.52
N ILE A 160 -15.85 2.24 -11.97
CA ILE A 160 -15.31 2.31 -13.34
C ILE A 160 -16.42 2.07 -14.37
N GLN A 161 -17.34 1.13 -14.12
CA GLN A 161 -18.47 0.89 -15.02
C GLN A 161 -19.40 2.10 -15.07
N MET A 162 -19.73 2.71 -13.93
CA MET A 162 -20.54 3.94 -13.89
C MET A 162 -19.90 5.11 -14.65
N LEU A 163 -18.57 5.24 -14.61
CA LEU A 163 -17.86 6.26 -15.39
C LEU A 163 -17.99 5.99 -16.89
N ARG A 164 -17.83 4.73 -17.34
CA ARG A 164 -18.01 4.33 -18.74
C ARG A 164 -19.44 4.55 -19.22
N ASP A 165 -20.43 4.19 -18.40
CA ASP A 165 -21.86 4.43 -18.68
C ASP A 165 -22.19 5.92 -18.77
N ALA A 166 -21.44 6.77 -18.06
CA ALA A 166 -21.52 8.23 -18.15
C ALA A 166 -20.76 8.83 -19.36
N GLY A 167 -20.18 8.00 -20.22
CA GLY A 167 -19.45 8.39 -21.41
C GLY A 167 -18.03 8.90 -21.15
N ILE A 168 -17.43 8.56 -20.02
CA ILE A 168 -16.02 8.89 -19.72
C ILE A 168 -15.11 7.82 -20.32
N ASP A 169 -14.16 8.23 -21.18
CA ASP A 169 -13.11 7.34 -21.67
C ASP A 169 -12.06 7.13 -20.56
N ILE A 170 -12.12 5.97 -19.93
CA ILE A 170 -11.21 5.61 -18.84
C ILE A 170 -10.47 4.31 -19.13
N GLN A 171 -9.14 4.40 -19.11
CA GLN A 171 -8.25 3.25 -19.20
C GLN A 171 -7.84 2.78 -17.81
N VAL A 172 -7.80 1.47 -17.60
CA VAL A 172 -7.55 0.89 -16.27
C VAL A 172 -6.48 -0.20 -16.34
N TRP A 173 -5.57 -0.23 -15.35
CA TRP A 173 -4.54 -1.26 -15.21
C TRP A 173 -4.39 -1.69 -13.76
N GLY A 174 -3.96 -2.93 -13.58
CA GLY A 174 -3.67 -3.54 -12.30
C GLY A 174 -3.99 -5.03 -12.29
N SER A 175 -3.40 -5.76 -11.38
CA SER A 175 -3.72 -7.18 -11.20
C SER A 175 -5.22 -7.38 -10.97
N GLY A 176 -5.87 -8.19 -11.78
CA GLY A 176 -7.31 -8.45 -11.74
C GLY A 176 -8.14 -7.62 -12.72
N TRP A 177 -7.55 -6.72 -13.51
CA TRP A 177 -8.14 -6.16 -14.72
C TRP A 177 -7.68 -6.95 -15.95
N GLU A 178 -8.46 -6.90 -17.05
CA GLU A 178 -8.11 -7.57 -18.32
C GLU A 178 -6.82 -7.02 -18.93
N SER A 179 -6.59 -5.70 -18.82
CA SER A 179 -5.38 -5.00 -19.25
C SER A 179 -4.11 -5.41 -18.48
N GLY A 180 -4.28 -6.15 -17.37
CA GLY A 180 -3.17 -6.64 -16.58
C GLY A 180 -2.40 -5.56 -15.80
N ARG A 181 -1.23 -5.93 -15.29
CA ARG A 181 -0.36 -5.06 -14.50
C ARG A 181 0.68 -4.37 -15.39
N LEU A 182 0.87 -3.10 -15.20
CA LEU A 182 1.96 -2.33 -15.81
C LEU A 182 3.31 -2.64 -15.15
N SER A 183 4.40 -2.58 -15.91
CA SER A 183 5.73 -2.44 -15.34
C SER A 183 5.88 -1.08 -14.65
N GLN A 184 6.91 -0.92 -13.84
CA GLN A 184 7.19 0.35 -13.17
C GLN A 184 7.37 1.50 -14.16
N GLU A 185 8.13 1.26 -15.25
CA GLU A 185 8.35 2.24 -16.29
C GLU A 185 7.08 2.60 -17.06
N GLN A 186 6.28 1.59 -17.45
CA GLN A 186 4.99 1.83 -18.12
C GLN A 186 4.04 2.64 -17.23
N MET A 187 4.03 2.38 -15.92
CA MET A 187 3.18 3.13 -14.99
C MET A 187 3.59 4.61 -14.92
N ILE A 188 4.89 4.91 -14.87
CA ILE A 188 5.41 6.28 -14.89
C ILE A 188 5.01 6.97 -16.21
N ARG A 189 5.15 6.29 -17.35
CA ARG A 189 4.71 6.81 -18.65
C ARG A 189 3.21 7.12 -18.66
N VAL A 190 2.37 6.20 -18.19
CA VAL A 190 0.91 6.40 -18.10
C VAL A 190 0.57 7.62 -17.24
N PHE A 191 1.24 7.83 -16.10
CA PHE A 191 1.00 9.01 -15.27
C PHE A 191 1.34 10.33 -16.00
N ASN A 192 2.37 10.33 -16.84
CA ASN A 192 2.77 11.48 -17.63
C ASN A 192 1.88 11.70 -18.88
N GLN A 193 1.31 10.63 -19.45
CA GLN A 193 0.52 10.68 -20.69
C GLN A 193 -0.99 10.83 -20.44
N SER A 194 -1.42 10.98 -19.20
CA SER A 194 -2.81 11.09 -18.82
C SER A 194 -3.22 12.52 -18.55
N ARG A 195 -4.35 12.96 -19.14
CA ARG A 195 -4.97 14.26 -18.77
C ARG A 195 -5.41 14.27 -17.31
N ILE A 196 -6.04 13.19 -16.86
CA ILE A 196 -6.48 13.01 -15.48
C ILE A 196 -6.07 11.63 -14.98
N ASN A 197 -5.31 11.59 -13.89
CA ASN A 197 -5.00 10.37 -13.16
C ASN A 197 -5.99 10.22 -12.00
N LEU A 198 -6.83 9.18 -12.04
CA LEU A 198 -7.81 8.89 -11.02
C LEU A 198 -7.21 8.01 -9.91
N ASN A 199 -7.43 8.37 -8.65
CA ASN A 199 -7.15 7.51 -7.51
C ASN A 199 -8.42 7.24 -6.69
N LEU A 200 -8.80 5.96 -6.58
CA LEU A 200 -9.93 5.50 -5.78
C LEU A 200 -9.45 5.02 -4.41
N SER A 201 -9.55 5.90 -3.41
CA SER A 201 -9.08 5.63 -2.04
C SER A 201 -9.98 4.63 -1.30
N LYS A 202 -11.29 4.65 -1.56
CA LYS A 202 -12.26 3.71 -0.96
C LYS A 202 -12.08 2.31 -1.55
N ALA A 203 -11.45 1.42 -0.81
CA ALA A 203 -11.19 0.06 -1.29
C ALA A 203 -11.62 -1.05 -0.31
N SER A 204 -12.07 -0.73 0.89
CA SER A 204 -12.02 -1.69 2.00
C SER A 204 -13.35 -2.14 2.58
N THR A 205 -14.48 -1.66 2.13
CA THR A 205 -15.77 -2.21 2.56
C THR A 205 -16.47 -2.91 1.39
N PRO A 206 -16.61 -4.25 1.40
CA PRO A 206 -17.58 -4.91 0.52
C PRO A 206 -18.96 -4.40 0.94
N ILE A 207 -19.58 -3.55 0.11
CA ILE A 207 -21.02 -3.32 0.23
C ILE A 207 -21.67 -4.67 -0.10
N PRO A 208 -22.45 -5.27 0.82
CA PRO A 208 -23.14 -6.50 0.49
C PRO A 208 -24.05 -6.21 -0.70
N THR A 209 -23.72 -6.73 -1.87
CA THR A 209 -24.62 -6.62 -3.02
C THR A 209 -25.92 -7.35 -2.67
N PRO A 210 -27.09 -6.86 -3.09
CA PRO A 210 -28.38 -7.52 -2.85
C PRO A 210 -28.40 -9.00 -3.26
N LYS A 211 -27.59 -9.40 -4.26
CA LYS A 211 -27.39 -10.80 -4.69
C LYS A 211 -26.77 -11.68 -3.60
N VAL A 212 -25.84 -11.16 -2.77
CA VAL A 212 -25.25 -11.94 -1.65
C VAL A 212 -26.29 -12.18 -0.56
N ARG A 213 -27.19 -11.21 -0.33
CA ARG A 213 -28.28 -11.35 0.64
C ARG A 213 -29.32 -12.38 0.19
N VAL A 214 -29.66 -12.41 -1.10
CA VAL A 214 -30.58 -13.40 -1.69
C VAL A 214 -29.97 -14.81 -1.68
N MET A 215 -28.67 -14.96 -2.01
CA MET A 215 -27.98 -16.24 -1.93
C MET A 215 -27.92 -16.80 -0.51
N ASN A 216 -27.65 -15.96 0.49
CA ASN A 216 -27.64 -16.40 1.88
C ASN A 216 -29.04 -16.84 2.38
N VAL A 217 -30.10 -16.17 1.93
CA VAL A 217 -31.49 -16.57 2.21
C VAL A 217 -31.84 -17.85 1.50
N ALA A 218 -31.50 -18.00 0.21
CA ALA A 218 -31.71 -19.22 -0.55
C ALA A 218 -30.95 -20.43 0.02
N GLN A 219 -29.68 -20.22 0.45
CA GLN A 219 -28.91 -21.26 1.13
C GLN A 219 -29.51 -21.67 2.48
N ARG A 220 -30.04 -20.71 3.25
CA ARG A 220 -30.75 -21.00 4.53
C ARG A 220 -32.06 -21.72 4.30
N LEU A 221 -32.81 -21.39 3.25
CA LEU A 221 -34.04 -22.07 2.89
C LEU A 221 -33.77 -23.50 2.37
N LEU A 222 -32.76 -23.68 1.51
CA LEU A 222 -32.30 -25.00 1.07
C LEU A 222 -31.80 -25.88 2.22
N SER A 223 -31.06 -25.30 3.19
CA SER A 223 -30.60 -26.05 4.34
C SER A 223 -31.74 -26.47 5.26
N ARG A 224 -32.82 -25.67 5.38
CA ARG A 224 -34.03 -26.02 6.16
C ARG A 224 -34.90 -27.05 5.47
N SER A 225 -35.02 -27.01 4.14
CA SER A 225 -35.77 -27.99 3.37
C SER A 225 -35.12 -29.39 3.35
N LEU A 226 -33.78 -29.46 3.48
CA LEU A 226 -33.05 -30.72 3.57
C LEU A 226 -33.18 -31.41 4.97
N ASP A 227 -33.62 -30.69 5.98
CA ASP A 227 -33.89 -31.27 7.31
C ASP A 227 -35.25 -32.02 7.38
N VAL A 228 -36.11 -31.82 6.40
CA VAL A 228 -37.48 -32.41 6.30
C VAL A 228 -37.49 -33.66 5.40
N VAL A 229 -36.42 -33.99 4.68
CA VAL A 229 -36.36 -35.13 3.77
C VAL A 229 -35.57 -36.27 4.41
N PRO A 230 -36.07 -37.53 4.40
CA PRO A 230 -35.29 -38.68 4.78
C PRO A 230 -33.97 -38.72 4.00
N PHE A 231 -32.83 -38.87 4.67
CA PHE A 231 -31.46 -38.78 4.14
C PHE A 231 -30.87 -37.36 3.98
N GLY A 232 -31.55 -36.29 4.40
CA GLY A 232 -31.01 -34.92 4.31
C GLY A 232 -29.69 -34.70 5.10
N SER A 233 -29.50 -35.45 6.17
CA SER A 233 -28.26 -35.43 6.98
C SER A 233 -27.03 -36.00 6.25
N GLN A 234 -27.22 -37.02 5.39
CA GLN A 234 -26.15 -37.63 4.60
C GLN A 234 -25.74 -36.69 3.44
N LEU A 235 -26.68 -36.01 2.79
CA LEU A 235 -26.40 -35.01 1.78
C LEU A 235 -25.67 -33.78 2.32
N LYS A 236 -26.02 -33.34 3.55
CA LYS A 236 -25.27 -32.29 4.25
C LYS A 236 -23.82 -32.68 4.55
N THR A 237 -23.57 -33.93 4.92
CA THR A 237 -22.22 -34.46 5.22
C THR A 237 -21.40 -34.59 3.93
N MET A 238 -22.00 -35.03 2.82
CA MET A 238 -21.34 -35.11 1.53
C MET A 238 -21.02 -33.70 0.99
N GLY A 239 -21.92 -32.74 1.10
CA GLY A 239 -21.68 -31.35 0.72
C GLY A 239 -20.55 -30.70 1.51
N LYS A 240 -20.46 -30.94 2.82
CA LYS A 240 -19.35 -30.48 3.67
C LYS A 240 -18.01 -31.16 3.31
N ARG A 241 -18.05 -32.45 2.95
CA ARG A 241 -16.85 -33.20 2.54
C ARG A 241 -16.35 -32.73 1.17
N TRP A 242 -17.23 -32.38 0.25
CA TRP A 242 -16.88 -31.87 -1.07
C TRP A 242 -16.28 -30.45 -0.98
N THR A 243 -16.86 -29.57 -0.17
CA THR A 243 -16.31 -28.23 0.08
C THR A 243 -14.98 -28.25 0.84
N SER A 244 -14.72 -29.28 1.68
CA SER A 244 -13.43 -29.43 2.34
C SER A 244 -12.34 -29.99 1.41
N THR A 245 -12.72 -30.77 0.39
CA THR A 245 -11.79 -31.30 -0.63
C THR A 245 -11.36 -30.22 -1.62
N ILE A 246 -12.27 -29.32 -2.01
CA ILE A 246 -11.96 -28.18 -2.89
C ILE A 246 -11.03 -27.18 -2.18
N LYS A 247 -11.12 -27.04 -0.85
CA LYS A 247 -10.19 -26.20 -0.08
C LYS A 247 -8.76 -26.74 0.03
N ARG A 248 -8.53 -28.03 -0.31
CA ARG A 248 -7.20 -28.64 -0.22
C ARG A 248 -6.38 -28.61 -1.51
N SER A 249 -6.96 -28.21 -2.63
CA SER A 249 -6.31 -28.28 -3.96
C SER A 249 -6.03 -26.92 -4.61
N THR A 250 -6.21 -25.79 -3.91
CA THR A 250 -5.78 -24.48 -4.39
C THR A 250 -4.49 -24.05 -3.72
N PRO A 251 -3.47 -23.64 -4.49
CA PRO A 251 -2.25 -23.07 -3.90
C PRO A 251 -2.62 -21.76 -3.21
N ILE A 252 -2.07 -21.58 -2.03
CA ILE A 252 -2.10 -20.43 -1.13
C ILE A 252 -2.55 -19.12 -1.82
N ALA A 253 -3.87 -18.93 -1.96
CA ALA A 253 -4.45 -17.63 -2.22
C ALA A 253 -4.96 -17.12 -0.87
N GLU A 254 -4.47 -15.97 -0.49
CA GLU A 254 -4.82 -15.13 0.65
C GLU A 254 -6.19 -15.44 1.29
N THR A 255 -6.22 -16.30 2.30
CA THR A 255 -7.29 -16.30 3.26
C THR A 255 -6.97 -15.26 4.33
N THR A 256 -7.12 -13.99 3.99
CA THR A 256 -7.41 -12.99 5.00
C THR A 256 -8.78 -13.35 5.57
N ASP A 257 -8.76 -13.83 6.80
CA ASP A 257 -9.97 -14.06 7.60
C ASP A 257 -10.67 -12.71 7.84
N ARG A 258 -11.56 -12.32 6.91
CA ARG A 258 -12.36 -11.08 6.96
C ARG A 258 -13.67 -11.25 7.74
N SER A 259 -13.86 -12.36 8.43
CA SER A 259 -15.15 -12.71 9.03
C SER A 259 -15.45 -12.05 10.38
N ASN A 260 -14.52 -11.27 10.96
CA ASN A 260 -14.71 -10.61 12.26
C ASN A 260 -14.28 -9.15 12.33
N ALA A 261 -14.22 -8.44 11.19
CA ALA A 261 -14.15 -6.98 11.24
C ALA A 261 -15.55 -6.46 11.58
N GLY A 262 -15.75 -6.02 12.80
CA GLY A 262 -16.94 -5.28 13.20
C GLY A 262 -17.23 -4.15 12.22
N SER A 263 -18.49 -3.78 12.04
CA SER A 263 -19.01 -2.76 11.12
C SER A 263 -18.57 -1.32 11.43
N GLY A 264 -17.31 -1.14 11.86
CA GLY A 264 -16.67 0.17 11.98
C GLY A 264 -16.33 0.67 10.59
N GLN A 265 -16.86 1.82 10.20
CA GLN A 265 -16.49 2.53 9.01
C GLN A 265 -15.03 2.97 9.17
N TYR A 266 -14.09 2.27 8.51
CA TYR A 266 -12.69 2.68 8.51
C TYR A 266 -12.54 3.96 7.69
N ALA A 267 -11.78 4.92 8.20
CA ALA A 267 -11.43 6.14 7.48
C ALA A 267 -10.70 5.79 6.17
N ASP A 268 -11.00 6.54 5.12
CA ASP A 268 -10.30 6.39 3.85
C ASP A 268 -8.82 6.73 4.04
N GLN A 269 -7.96 5.95 3.42
CA GLN A 269 -6.51 6.00 3.60
C GLN A 269 -5.82 6.69 2.43
N ILE A 270 -4.85 7.56 2.73
CA ILE A 270 -3.91 8.05 1.73
C ILE A 270 -3.18 6.86 1.07
N LYS A 271 -3.09 6.87 -0.25
CA LYS A 271 -2.40 5.86 -1.04
C LYS A 271 -1.12 6.43 -1.64
N ALA A 272 -0.19 5.57 -1.98
CA ALA A 272 1.07 5.99 -2.63
C ALA A 272 0.83 6.83 -3.90
N ARG A 273 -0.24 6.55 -4.65
CA ARG A 273 -0.65 7.31 -5.84
C ARG A 273 -0.88 8.79 -5.58
N ASN A 274 -1.24 9.17 -4.33
CA ASN A 274 -1.39 10.57 -3.95
C ASN A 274 -0.07 11.36 -4.09
N PHE A 275 1.07 10.68 -4.06
CA PHE A 275 2.41 11.28 -4.20
C PHE A 275 3.08 10.92 -5.52
N GLU A 276 2.89 9.70 -6.03
CA GLU A 276 3.52 9.22 -7.25
C GLU A 276 3.02 9.97 -8.50
N VAL A 277 1.71 10.23 -8.58
CA VAL A 277 1.11 10.94 -9.72
C VAL A 277 1.57 12.41 -9.77
N PRO A 278 1.43 13.20 -8.70
CA PRO A 278 1.97 14.56 -8.71
C PRO A 278 3.50 14.57 -8.89
N GLY A 279 4.24 13.61 -8.34
CA GLY A 279 5.68 13.46 -8.54
C GLY A 279 6.10 13.20 -10.01
N CYS A 280 5.16 12.76 -10.85
CA CYS A 280 5.33 12.69 -12.30
C CYS A 280 4.83 13.96 -13.03
N GLY A 281 4.35 14.99 -12.31
CA GLY A 281 3.72 16.17 -12.91
C GLY A 281 2.31 15.90 -13.45
N GLY A 282 1.69 14.77 -13.08
CA GLY A 282 0.34 14.38 -13.50
C GLY A 282 -0.74 15.08 -12.64
N PHE A 283 -1.86 15.43 -13.29
CA PHE A 283 -3.04 15.90 -12.55
C PHE A 283 -3.69 14.74 -11.80
N LEU A 284 -3.88 14.90 -10.50
CA LEU A 284 -4.48 13.89 -9.62
C LEU A 284 -5.90 14.27 -9.23
N LEU A 285 -6.87 13.41 -9.55
CA LEU A 285 -8.22 13.43 -9.01
C LEU A 285 -8.42 12.24 -8.07
N THR A 286 -8.62 12.48 -6.78
CA THR A 286 -8.60 11.43 -5.76
C THR A 286 -9.82 11.50 -4.84
N GLY A 287 -10.22 10.37 -4.25
CA GLY A 287 -11.14 10.38 -3.13
C GLY A 287 -10.51 11.05 -1.90
N ARG A 288 -11.32 11.63 -1.02
CA ARG A 288 -10.85 12.16 0.26
C ARG A 288 -10.27 11.05 1.11
N ALA A 289 -9.26 11.38 1.92
CA ALA A 289 -8.64 10.48 2.87
C ALA A 289 -8.28 11.24 4.15
N GLU A 290 -8.25 10.53 5.29
CA GLU A 290 -7.83 11.10 6.57
C GLU A 290 -6.46 11.76 6.43
N ASP A 291 -6.34 12.99 6.91
CA ASP A 291 -5.06 13.71 7.00
C ASP A 291 -4.46 14.19 5.64
N LEU A 292 -5.21 14.07 4.52
CA LEU A 292 -4.69 14.43 3.20
C LEU A 292 -4.39 15.93 3.07
N GLU A 293 -5.18 16.77 3.75
CA GLU A 293 -5.02 18.24 3.77
C GLU A 293 -3.72 18.70 4.44
N ASN A 294 -3.06 17.85 5.23
CA ASN A 294 -1.74 18.14 5.79
C ASN A 294 -0.60 17.97 4.77
N TYR A 295 -0.90 17.34 3.64
CA TYR A 295 0.10 17.09 2.57
C TYR A 295 -0.14 17.97 1.36
N TYR A 296 -1.40 18.24 1.00
CA TYR A 296 -1.76 19.01 -0.18
C TYR A 296 -2.88 20.00 0.10
N LYS A 297 -2.83 21.15 -0.56
CA LYS A 297 -3.93 22.11 -0.63
C LYS A 297 -4.94 21.60 -1.66
N ILE A 298 -6.08 21.12 -1.16
CA ILE A 298 -7.16 20.60 -2.00
C ILE A 298 -7.66 21.67 -2.96
N ASP A 299 -7.96 21.27 -4.20
CA ASP A 299 -8.39 22.09 -5.35
C ASP A 299 -7.36 23.14 -5.81
N LYS A 300 -6.10 23.05 -5.30
CA LYS A 300 -4.97 23.89 -5.74
C LYS A 300 -3.73 23.08 -6.13
N GLU A 301 -3.47 21.97 -5.46
CA GLU A 301 -2.31 21.10 -5.67
C GLU A 301 -2.75 19.69 -6.10
N ILE A 302 -3.91 19.26 -5.65
CA ILE A 302 -4.63 18.05 -6.08
C ILE A 302 -6.13 18.33 -6.01
N VAL A 303 -6.96 17.52 -6.66
CA VAL A 303 -8.42 17.65 -6.59
C VAL A 303 -9.03 16.44 -5.89
N CYS A 304 -9.98 16.69 -4.98
CA CYS A 304 -10.73 15.64 -4.30
C CYS A 304 -12.18 15.56 -4.82
N PHE A 305 -12.74 14.36 -4.82
CA PHE A 305 -14.16 14.13 -5.05
C PHE A 305 -14.81 13.48 -3.82
N GLU A 306 -16.12 13.72 -3.63
CA GLU A 306 -16.89 13.22 -2.49
C GLU A 306 -17.61 11.89 -2.81
N ASP A 307 -18.25 11.84 -3.95
CA ASP A 307 -19.01 10.68 -4.43
C ASP A 307 -18.88 10.50 -5.94
N VAL A 308 -19.53 9.48 -6.50
CA VAL A 308 -19.44 9.17 -7.93
C VAL A 308 -20.06 10.27 -8.81
N ASN A 309 -21.10 10.95 -8.37
CA ASN A 309 -21.73 12.03 -9.12
C ASN A 309 -20.81 13.26 -9.17
N ASP A 310 -20.18 13.60 -8.05
CA ASP A 310 -19.17 14.66 -7.98
C ASP A 310 -17.95 14.29 -8.83
N LEU A 311 -17.49 13.03 -8.78
CA LEU A 311 -16.43 12.52 -9.62
C LEU A 311 -16.73 12.72 -11.12
N ILE A 312 -17.92 12.32 -11.60
CA ILE A 312 -18.32 12.49 -13.00
C ILE A 312 -18.33 13.98 -13.40
N LYS A 313 -18.86 14.86 -12.53
CA LYS A 313 -18.88 16.32 -12.78
C LYS A 313 -17.45 16.86 -12.91
N LYS A 314 -16.57 16.52 -11.98
CA LYS A 314 -15.17 16.97 -11.97
C LYS A 314 -14.37 16.43 -13.14
N LEU A 315 -14.58 15.16 -13.52
CA LEU A 315 -13.96 14.60 -14.73
C LEU A 315 -14.34 15.40 -15.97
N ARG A 316 -15.63 15.63 -16.20
CA ARG A 316 -16.10 16.42 -17.36
C ARG A 316 -15.57 17.85 -17.32
N TYR A 317 -15.54 18.49 -16.14
CA TYR A 317 -15.03 19.83 -15.97
C TYR A 317 -13.56 19.92 -16.35
N TYR A 318 -12.70 19.12 -15.71
CA TYR A 318 -11.26 19.20 -15.91
C TYR A 318 -10.78 18.64 -17.26
N LEU A 319 -11.55 17.81 -17.95
CA LEU A 319 -11.25 17.44 -19.33
C LEU A 319 -11.36 18.63 -20.31
N CYS A 320 -12.23 19.61 -20.00
CA CYS A 320 -12.45 20.81 -20.82
C CYS A 320 -11.64 22.04 -20.33
N HIS A 321 -11.04 22.00 -19.13
CA HIS A 321 -10.32 23.15 -18.52
C HIS A 321 -8.83 22.82 -18.39
N GLU A 322 -8.13 22.86 -19.54
CA GLU A 322 -6.73 22.41 -19.63
C GLU A 322 -5.76 23.29 -18.85
N ASP A 323 -5.92 24.62 -18.94
CA ASP A 323 -5.04 25.58 -18.26
C ASP A 323 -5.13 25.42 -16.73
N GLU A 324 -6.33 25.31 -16.18
CA GLU A 324 -6.55 25.11 -14.75
C GLU A 324 -6.02 23.75 -14.30
N ARG A 325 -6.29 22.68 -15.08
CA ARG A 325 -5.76 21.35 -14.81
C ARG A 325 -4.22 21.35 -14.79
N GLY A 326 -3.60 22.04 -15.76
CA GLY A 326 -2.15 22.18 -15.85
C GLY A 326 -1.56 22.96 -14.67
N ALA A 327 -2.20 24.04 -14.24
CA ALA A 327 -1.76 24.83 -13.08
C ALA A 327 -1.82 24.01 -11.78
N ILE A 328 -2.90 23.26 -11.56
CA ILE A 328 -3.04 22.37 -10.39
C ILE A 328 -2.00 21.26 -10.42
N ALA A 329 -1.77 20.62 -11.58
CA ALA A 329 -0.78 19.56 -11.73
C ALA A 329 0.65 20.07 -11.44
N GLN A 330 0.98 21.28 -11.92
CA GLN A 330 2.28 21.90 -11.68
C GLN A 330 2.46 22.24 -10.19
N ALA A 331 1.46 22.82 -9.54
CA ALA A 331 1.51 23.11 -8.10
C ALA A 331 1.66 21.82 -7.25
N GLY A 332 0.93 20.76 -7.60
CA GLY A 332 1.07 19.45 -6.97
C GLY A 332 2.45 18.82 -7.15
N TYR A 333 3.04 18.98 -8.33
CA TYR A 333 4.40 18.53 -8.62
C TYR A 333 5.43 19.26 -7.75
N GLU A 334 5.39 20.59 -7.72
CA GLU A 334 6.28 21.43 -6.91
C GLU A 334 6.15 21.08 -5.41
N ARG A 335 4.93 20.97 -4.92
CA ARG A 335 4.65 20.55 -3.53
C ARG A 335 5.24 19.19 -3.22
N THR A 336 5.07 18.22 -4.11
CA THR A 336 5.56 16.85 -3.92
C THR A 336 7.08 16.81 -3.85
N LEU A 337 7.77 17.48 -4.75
CA LEU A 337 9.24 17.47 -4.77
C LEU A 337 9.85 18.25 -3.60
N SER A 338 9.21 19.34 -3.17
CA SER A 338 9.72 20.16 -2.07
C SER A 338 9.52 19.55 -0.68
N GLU A 339 8.49 18.69 -0.48
CA GLU A 339 8.14 18.26 0.88
C GLU A 339 7.75 16.77 1.00
N HIS A 340 7.44 16.09 -0.11
CA HIS A 340 6.81 14.77 -0.03
C HIS A 340 7.55 13.69 -0.83
N THR A 341 8.89 13.71 -0.79
CA THR A 341 9.71 12.62 -1.30
C THR A 341 10.10 11.63 -0.20
N TYR A 342 10.50 10.42 -0.56
CA TYR A 342 11.08 9.47 0.42
C TYR A 342 12.38 9.99 1.03
N ALA A 343 13.12 10.84 0.34
CA ALA A 343 14.28 11.52 0.94
C ALA A 343 13.87 12.32 2.18
N HIS A 344 12.77 13.09 2.12
CA HIS A 344 12.24 13.81 3.29
C HIS A 344 11.84 12.82 4.41
N ARG A 345 11.09 11.77 4.09
CA ARG A 345 10.61 10.80 5.10
C ARG A 345 11.76 10.09 5.81
N PHE A 346 12.77 9.64 5.06
CA PHE A 346 13.90 8.93 5.64
C PHE A 346 14.83 9.88 6.40
N THR A 347 15.05 11.11 5.93
CA THR A 347 15.82 12.10 6.70
C THR A 347 15.15 12.38 8.05
N GLU A 348 13.83 12.63 8.08
CA GLU A 348 13.08 12.81 9.33
C GLU A 348 13.15 11.56 10.23
N LEU A 349 13.08 10.37 9.64
CA LEU A 349 13.18 9.11 10.35
C LEU A 349 14.55 8.95 11.01
N PHE A 350 15.63 9.10 10.24
CA PHE A 350 16.99 8.93 10.75
C PHE A 350 17.34 9.97 11.82
N GLN A 351 16.89 11.21 11.68
CA GLN A 351 17.04 12.23 12.72
C GLN A 351 16.37 11.81 14.03
N LYS A 352 15.15 11.25 13.97
CA LYS A 352 14.45 10.75 15.17
C LYS A 352 15.11 9.52 15.79
N LEU A 353 15.76 8.70 14.99
CA LEU A 353 16.50 7.52 15.44
C LEU A 353 17.92 7.87 15.93
N GLY A 354 18.38 9.11 15.75
CA GLY A 354 19.77 9.50 16.05
C GLY A 354 20.79 8.88 15.11
N LEU A 355 20.36 8.46 13.92
CA LEU A 355 21.22 7.85 12.91
C LEU A 355 21.80 8.90 11.97
N PRO A 356 23.05 8.72 11.49
CA PRO A 356 23.65 9.63 10.53
C PRO A 356 22.91 9.58 9.19
N CYS A 357 22.73 10.73 8.56
CA CYS A 357 22.21 10.83 7.21
C CYS A 357 22.87 12.03 6.49
N GLU A 358 22.94 11.91 5.16
CA GLU A 358 23.38 13.02 4.32
C GLU A 358 22.40 14.19 4.41
N PRO A 359 22.87 15.45 4.25
CA PRO A 359 22.00 16.61 4.22
C PRO A 359 20.92 16.46 3.14
N LEU A 360 19.67 16.71 3.50
CA LEU A 360 18.52 16.56 2.57
C LEU A 360 18.74 17.38 1.28
N SER A 361 19.26 18.60 1.38
CA SER A 361 19.58 19.44 0.21
C SER A 361 20.55 18.77 -0.76
N ALA A 362 21.60 18.13 -0.25
CA ALA A 362 22.57 17.40 -1.08
C ALA A 362 21.93 16.18 -1.76
N VAL A 363 21.03 15.48 -1.05
CA VAL A 363 20.29 14.35 -1.61
C VAL A 363 19.36 14.81 -2.73
N LEU A 364 18.57 15.86 -2.51
CA LEU A 364 17.62 16.39 -3.50
C LEU A 364 18.32 16.97 -4.74
N GLU A 365 19.51 17.54 -4.56
CA GLU A 365 20.35 18.06 -5.67
C GLU A 365 21.13 16.96 -6.39
N GLY A 366 21.04 15.70 -5.97
CA GLY A 366 21.78 14.59 -6.56
C GLY A 366 23.29 14.62 -6.35
N LYS A 367 23.75 15.34 -5.32
CA LYS A 367 25.19 15.50 -4.97
C LYS A 367 25.74 14.34 -4.12
N VAL A 368 24.86 13.47 -3.63
CA VAL A 368 25.25 12.34 -2.82
C VAL A 368 25.66 11.16 -3.70
N ARG A 369 26.80 10.56 -3.38
CA ARG A 369 27.21 9.33 -4.07
C ARG A 369 26.24 8.20 -3.71
N ARG A 370 25.73 7.52 -4.75
CA ARG A 370 24.86 6.35 -4.56
C ARG A 370 25.54 5.31 -3.68
N GLY A 371 24.83 4.80 -2.69
CA GLY A 371 25.27 3.76 -1.77
C GLY A 371 25.57 2.45 -2.48
N ARG A 372 26.06 1.49 -1.72
CA ARG A 372 26.34 0.13 -2.20
C ARG A 372 25.31 -0.83 -1.68
N THR A 373 25.10 -1.92 -2.38
CA THR A 373 24.24 -3.00 -1.93
C THR A 373 25.00 -4.33 -1.91
N GLU A 374 24.71 -5.12 -0.89
CA GLU A 374 25.10 -6.52 -0.81
C GLU A 374 23.83 -7.35 -0.85
N GLU A 375 23.62 -8.13 -1.92
CA GLU A 375 22.50 -9.06 -2.02
C GLU A 375 22.90 -10.40 -1.38
N LEU A 376 22.10 -10.83 -0.41
CA LEU A 376 22.26 -12.11 0.26
C LEU A 376 21.23 -13.08 -0.31
N CYS A 377 21.72 -14.06 -1.05
CA CYS A 377 20.92 -15.14 -1.67
C CYS A 377 20.86 -16.39 -0.77
#